data_7bb807906b99ce72f828361c307e8a65
#
_entry.id   7bb807906b99ce72f828361c307e8a65
#
_cell.length_a   1.000
_cell.length_b   1.000
_cell.length_c   1.000
_cell.angle_alpha   90.00
_cell.angle_beta   90.00
_cell.angle_gamma   90.00
#
_symmetry.space_group_name_H-M   'P 1'
#
loop_
_entity.id
_entity.type
_entity.pdbx_description
1 polymer ?
#
loop_
_entity_poly.entity_id
_entity_poly.type
_entity_poly.pdbx_seq_one_letter_code
_entity_poly.pdbx_strand_id
1 'polypeptide(L)'
;FLRWCYADFISEKMNAKKDIRALSLEELKSFFTTHQQQAFRAKQVYQWLWQKGIHDFDKMTNLSKEVRALLSSYFTINHIAIDQQQRSSDGTIKNAVKLHDDLIVESVLIPTESRTTACVSSQVGCSLDCQFCATAKLKRMRNLNPDEIYDQVVAIDRQSRLYFDRPLS
;
A
#
# COMPACT_ATOMS: atom_id res chain seq x y z
N PHE A 1 2.89 21.95 32.99
CA PHE A 1 3.37 21.96 31.58
C PHE A 1 3.22 20.61 30.85
N LEU A 2 3.02 19.47 31.54
CA LEU A 2 2.91 18.11 30.95
C LEU A 2 1.46 17.67 30.57
N ARG A 3 0.46 18.49 30.87
CA ARG A 3 -0.94 18.11 30.66
C ARG A 3 -1.51 18.49 29.28
N TRP A 4 -0.83 19.36 28.53
CA TRP A 4 -1.24 19.79 27.19
C TRP A 4 -0.78 18.82 26.09
N CYS A 5 0.42 18.27 26.18
CA CYS A 5 0.93 17.33 25.19
C CYS A 5 0.16 15.99 25.10
N TYR A 6 -0.52 15.58 26.19
CA TYR A 6 -1.23 14.29 26.20
C TYR A 6 -2.64 14.41 25.59
N ALA A 7 -3.27 15.56 25.70
CA ALA A 7 -4.59 15.82 25.09
C ALA A 7 -4.48 15.96 23.57
N ASP A 8 -3.43 16.62 23.05
CA ASP A 8 -3.18 16.77 21.61
C ASP A 8 -2.81 15.43 20.98
N PHE A 9 -2.01 14.60 21.64
CA PHE A 9 -1.65 13.25 21.16
C PHE A 9 -2.84 12.28 21.10
N ILE A 10 -3.79 12.38 22.03
CA ILE A 10 -5.04 11.60 22.01
C ILE A 10 -6.00 12.14 20.94
N SER A 11 -6.06 13.46 20.74
CA SER A 11 -6.89 14.11 19.73
C SER A 11 -6.44 13.76 18.31
N GLU A 12 -5.14 13.71 18.04
CA GLU A 12 -4.59 13.29 16.75
C GLU A 12 -4.87 11.81 16.45
N LYS A 13 -4.78 10.91 17.43
CA LYS A 13 -5.13 9.49 17.26
C LYS A 13 -6.63 9.25 17.06
N MET A 14 -7.50 10.10 17.59
CA MET A 14 -8.95 9.99 17.40
C MET A 14 -9.43 10.50 16.04
N ASN A 15 -8.60 11.21 15.27
CA ASN A 15 -8.97 11.80 13.99
C ASN A 15 -8.23 11.16 12.80
N ALA A 16 -7.51 10.05 12.98
CA ALA A 16 -6.87 9.34 11.88
C ALA A 16 -7.95 8.69 10.99
N LYS A 17 -8.09 9.19 9.77
CA LYS A 17 -9.01 8.63 8.77
C LYS A 17 -8.64 7.17 8.50
N LYS A 18 -9.67 6.32 8.39
CA LYS A 18 -9.48 4.91 8.02
C LYS A 18 -9.00 4.79 6.58
N ASP A 19 -8.08 3.87 6.31
CA ASP A 19 -7.75 3.54 4.92
C ASP A 19 -8.96 2.93 4.23
N ILE A 20 -9.35 3.49 3.09
CA ILE A 20 -10.48 3.01 2.30
C ILE A 20 -10.26 1.58 1.78
N ARG A 21 -9.02 1.16 1.59
CA ARG A 21 -8.66 -0.18 1.11
C ARG A 21 -8.88 -1.28 2.17
N ALA A 22 -9.04 -0.88 3.44
CA ALA A 22 -9.46 -1.79 4.50
C ALA A 22 -10.96 -2.12 4.48
N LEU A 23 -11.74 -1.49 3.59
CA LEU A 23 -13.16 -1.78 3.42
C LEU A 23 -13.37 -2.86 2.36
N SER A 24 -14.27 -3.79 2.65
CA SER A 24 -14.83 -4.68 1.64
C SER A 24 -15.70 -3.91 0.62
N LEU A 25 -15.96 -4.52 -0.53
CA LEU A 25 -16.85 -3.93 -1.52
C LEU A 25 -18.27 -3.67 -0.96
N GLU A 26 -18.76 -4.56 -0.09
CA GLU A 26 -20.08 -4.43 0.52
C GLU A 26 -20.13 -3.29 1.55
N GLU A 27 -19.10 -3.13 2.37
CA GLU A 27 -18.99 -1.99 3.28
C GLU A 27 -18.91 -0.66 2.51
N LEU A 28 -18.20 -0.64 1.38
CA LEU A 28 -18.12 0.55 0.53
C LEU A 28 -19.47 0.86 -0.16
N LYS A 29 -20.24 -0.15 -0.57
CA LYS A 29 -21.61 0.03 -1.06
C LYS A 29 -22.53 0.62 0.02
N SER A 30 -22.46 0.08 1.25
CA SER A 30 -23.22 0.57 2.39
C SER A 30 -22.86 2.02 2.72
N PHE A 31 -21.58 2.36 2.69
CA PHE A 31 -21.13 3.75 2.87
C PHE A 31 -21.77 4.70 1.85
N PHE A 32 -21.75 4.36 0.57
CA PHE A 32 -22.37 5.20 -0.46
C PHE A 32 -23.87 5.34 -0.28
N THR A 33 -24.56 4.25 0.04
CA THR A 33 -26.01 4.28 0.27
C THR A 33 -26.39 5.16 1.47
N THR A 34 -25.64 5.05 2.58
CA THR A 34 -25.85 5.89 3.77
C THR A 34 -25.66 7.39 3.47
N HIS A 35 -24.77 7.72 2.54
CA HIS A 35 -24.51 9.11 2.13
C HIS A 35 -25.33 9.53 0.89
N GLN A 36 -26.45 8.86 0.62
CA GLN A 36 -27.37 9.17 -0.50
C GLN A 36 -26.70 9.13 -1.87
N GLN A 37 -25.63 8.33 -2.01
CA GLN A 37 -24.93 8.10 -3.26
C GLN A 37 -25.30 6.72 -3.83
N GLN A 38 -25.14 6.57 -5.14
CA GLN A 38 -25.46 5.34 -5.85
C GLN A 38 -24.48 4.21 -5.48
N ALA A 39 -24.98 3.03 -5.09
CA ALA A 39 -24.19 1.89 -4.66
C ALA A 39 -23.16 1.40 -5.70
N PHE A 40 -23.42 1.59 -7.01
CA PHE A 40 -22.47 1.21 -8.07
C PHE A 40 -21.15 2.00 -8.03
N ARG A 41 -21.14 3.19 -7.38
CA ARG A 41 -19.92 3.99 -7.16
C ARG A 41 -18.85 3.22 -6.40
N ALA A 42 -19.27 2.33 -5.49
CA ALA A 42 -18.35 1.44 -4.78
C ALA A 42 -17.49 0.60 -5.73
N LYS A 43 -18.07 0.02 -6.77
CA LYS A 43 -17.35 -0.75 -7.79
C LYS A 43 -16.36 0.12 -8.57
N GLN A 44 -16.75 1.36 -8.90
CA GLN A 44 -15.84 2.30 -9.59
C GLN A 44 -14.63 2.64 -8.72
N VAL A 45 -14.84 2.98 -7.43
CA VAL A 45 -13.75 3.26 -6.49
C VAL A 45 -12.86 2.03 -6.31
N TYR A 46 -13.46 0.85 -6.14
CA TYR A 46 -12.71 -0.41 -5.99
C TYR A 46 -11.81 -0.70 -7.20
N GLN A 47 -12.29 -0.43 -8.42
CA GLN A 47 -11.48 -0.55 -9.63
C GLN A 47 -10.31 0.43 -9.67
N TRP A 48 -10.51 1.68 -9.22
CA TRP A 48 -9.42 2.66 -9.14
C TRP A 48 -8.33 2.23 -8.15
N LEU A 49 -8.72 1.71 -6.98
CA LEU A 49 -7.81 1.28 -5.94
C LEU A 49 -7.03 0.02 -6.33
N TRP A 50 -7.73 -1.03 -6.81
CA TRP A 50 -7.18 -2.37 -6.95
C TRP A 50 -6.81 -2.80 -8.39
N GLN A 51 -7.31 -2.11 -9.41
CA GLN A 51 -6.93 -2.42 -10.80
C GLN A 51 -6.00 -1.37 -11.39
N LYS A 52 -6.19 -0.10 -11.01
CA LYS A 52 -5.37 1.00 -11.52
C LYS A 52 -4.28 1.44 -10.55
N GLY A 53 -4.29 0.99 -9.30
CA GLY A 53 -3.29 1.32 -8.27
C GLY A 53 -3.19 2.83 -8.03
N ILE A 54 -4.33 3.52 -7.93
CA ILE A 54 -4.37 4.96 -7.69
C ILE A 54 -4.46 5.24 -6.19
N HIS A 55 -3.59 6.13 -5.71
CA HIS A 55 -3.47 6.52 -4.30
C HIS A 55 -4.00 7.95 -4.04
N ASP A 56 -4.76 8.52 -4.97
CA ASP A 56 -5.26 9.89 -4.90
C ASP A 56 -6.70 9.93 -5.41
N PHE A 57 -7.63 10.39 -4.56
CA PHE A 57 -9.05 10.51 -4.93
C PHE A 57 -9.27 11.47 -6.12
N ASP A 58 -8.46 12.51 -6.24
CA ASP A 58 -8.60 13.47 -7.33
C ASP A 58 -8.30 12.90 -8.72
N LYS A 59 -7.55 11.81 -8.78
CA LYS A 59 -7.27 11.08 -10.02
C LYS A 59 -8.41 10.15 -10.47
N MET A 60 -9.45 9.97 -9.65
CA MET A 60 -10.61 9.13 -9.96
C MET A 60 -11.61 9.90 -10.85
N THR A 61 -11.23 10.14 -12.11
CA THR A 61 -11.88 11.09 -13.03
C THR A 61 -13.31 10.76 -13.42
N ASN A 62 -13.76 9.50 -13.28
CA ASN A 62 -15.14 9.09 -13.52
C ASN A 62 -16.07 9.28 -12.31
N LEU A 63 -15.54 9.82 -11.20
CA LEU A 63 -16.31 10.23 -10.04
C LEU A 63 -16.48 11.75 -10.05
N SER A 64 -17.66 12.23 -9.63
CA SER A 64 -17.89 13.67 -9.49
C SER A 64 -17.01 14.29 -8.40
N LYS A 65 -16.79 15.59 -8.46
CA LYS A 65 -15.99 16.32 -7.46
C LYS A 65 -16.56 16.15 -6.05
N GLU A 66 -17.88 16.15 -5.92
CA GLU A 66 -18.59 16.00 -4.64
C GLU A 66 -18.32 14.60 -4.04
N VAL A 67 -18.35 13.55 -4.87
CA VAL A 67 -18.05 12.17 -4.43
C VAL A 67 -16.58 12.04 -4.01
N ARG A 68 -15.65 12.63 -4.75
CA ARG A 68 -14.23 12.63 -4.38
C ARG A 68 -13.98 13.38 -3.07
N ALA A 69 -14.62 14.54 -2.89
CA ALA A 69 -14.56 15.31 -1.65
C ALA A 69 -15.17 14.53 -0.48
N LEU A 70 -16.30 13.84 -0.69
CA LEU A 70 -16.90 12.96 0.31
C LEU A 70 -15.92 11.87 0.74
N LEU A 71 -15.31 11.16 -0.22
CA LEU A 71 -14.34 10.10 0.10
C LEU A 71 -13.15 10.64 0.88
N SER A 72 -12.57 11.75 0.43
CA SER A 72 -11.41 12.35 1.09
C SER A 72 -11.73 12.92 2.48
N SER A 73 -13.00 13.24 2.78
CA SER A 73 -13.40 13.68 4.13
C SER A 73 -13.45 12.53 5.15
N TYR A 74 -13.79 11.31 4.71
CA TYR A 74 -13.94 10.15 5.59
C TYR A 74 -12.73 9.21 5.59
N PHE A 75 -11.99 9.14 4.47
CA PHE A 75 -10.95 8.14 4.25
C PHE A 75 -9.61 8.74 3.86
N THR A 76 -8.58 7.95 4.05
CA THR A 76 -7.26 8.11 3.44
C THR A 76 -7.00 6.93 2.49
N ILE A 77 -5.98 7.05 1.65
CA ILE A 77 -5.39 5.95 0.88
C ILE A 77 -3.93 5.90 1.31
N ASN A 78 -3.58 4.97 2.19
CA ASN A 78 -2.19 4.75 2.53
C ASN A 78 -1.47 4.17 1.29
N HIS A 79 -0.18 4.36 1.19
CA HIS A 79 0.62 3.80 0.11
C HIS A 79 2.05 3.58 0.59
N ILE A 80 2.76 2.72 -0.11
CA ILE A 80 4.17 2.49 0.13
C ILE A 80 5.03 3.48 -0.67
N ALA A 81 6.28 3.67 -0.24
CA ALA A 81 7.27 4.40 -1.00
C ALA A 81 8.55 3.54 -1.15
N ILE A 82 9.19 3.60 -2.30
CA ILE A 82 10.55 3.05 -2.45
C ILE A 82 11.52 4.07 -1.84
N ASP A 83 12.09 3.73 -0.68
CA ASP A 83 13.05 4.58 0.02
C ASP A 83 14.45 4.46 -0.58
N GLN A 84 14.90 3.23 -0.83
CA GLN A 84 16.20 2.94 -1.44
C GLN A 84 16.08 1.81 -2.46
N GLN A 85 16.95 1.85 -3.46
CA GLN A 85 17.02 0.85 -4.50
C GLN A 85 18.49 0.46 -4.74
N GLN A 86 18.75 -0.84 -4.79
CA GLN A 86 20.06 -1.39 -5.14
C GLN A 86 19.89 -2.31 -6.35
N ARG A 87 20.78 -2.20 -7.33
CA ARG A 87 20.80 -3.05 -8.52
C ARG A 87 22.12 -3.84 -8.57
N SER A 88 21.98 -5.16 -8.72
CA SER A 88 23.09 -6.08 -8.89
C SER A 88 23.54 -6.19 -10.36
N SER A 89 24.71 -6.76 -10.60
CA SER A 89 25.26 -6.96 -11.94
C SER A 89 24.44 -7.89 -12.82
N ASP A 90 23.69 -8.83 -12.21
CA ASP A 90 22.75 -9.73 -12.90
C ASP A 90 21.40 -9.07 -13.23
N GLY A 91 21.23 -7.78 -12.91
CA GLY A 91 20.00 -7.04 -13.12
C GLY A 91 18.98 -7.13 -11.98
N THR A 92 19.21 -7.97 -10.96
CA THR A 92 18.33 -8.04 -9.79
C THR A 92 18.24 -6.69 -9.09
N ILE A 93 17.01 -6.27 -8.74
CA ILE A 93 16.75 -5.00 -8.06
C ILE A 93 16.14 -5.28 -6.70
N LYS A 94 16.84 -4.87 -5.63
CA LYS A 94 16.36 -4.91 -4.26
C LYS A 94 15.88 -3.52 -3.85
N ASN A 95 14.68 -3.45 -3.29
CA ASN A 95 14.05 -2.23 -2.82
C ASN A 95 13.91 -2.27 -1.30
N ALA A 96 14.28 -1.18 -0.61
CA ALA A 96 13.80 -0.85 0.71
C ALA A 96 12.45 -0.13 0.55
N VAL A 97 11.39 -0.74 1.05
CA VAL A 97 10.01 -0.27 0.91
C VAL A 97 9.56 0.31 2.24
N LYS A 98 9.31 1.60 2.27
CA LYS A 98 8.79 2.31 3.42
C LYS A 98 7.26 2.22 3.43
N LEU A 99 6.69 1.76 4.55
CA LEU A 99 5.27 1.63 4.80
C LEU A 99 4.70 2.95 5.37
N HIS A 100 3.38 3.06 5.47
CA HIS A 100 2.69 4.25 5.99
C HIS A 100 2.98 4.56 7.48
N ASP A 101 3.44 3.57 8.24
CA ASP A 101 3.81 3.67 9.65
C ASP A 101 5.34 3.79 9.87
N ASP A 102 6.06 4.21 8.82
CA ASP A 102 7.51 4.39 8.77
C ASP A 102 8.33 3.09 8.92
N LEU A 103 7.69 1.93 9.05
CA LEU A 103 8.37 0.65 9.02
C LEU A 103 8.90 0.34 7.61
N ILE A 104 10.00 -0.40 7.55
CA ILE A 104 10.67 -0.74 6.29
C ILE A 104 10.63 -2.26 6.09
N VAL A 105 10.28 -2.67 4.87
CA VAL A 105 10.39 -4.05 4.40
C VAL A 105 11.19 -4.11 3.09
N GLU A 106 11.61 -5.30 2.71
CA GLU A 106 12.33 -5.50 1.45
C GLU A 106 11.43 -6.13 0.40
N SER A 107 11.61 -5.72 -0.86
CA SER A 107 11.06 -6.41 -2.01
C SER A 107 12.11 -6.53 -3.11
N VAL A 108 12.01 -7.54 -3.96
CA VAL A 108 13.04 -7.83 -4.96
C VAL A 108 12.40 -8.13 -6.32
N LEU A 109 12.92 -7.48 -7.36
CA LEU A 109 12.68 -7.83 -8.76
C LEU A 109 13.82 -8.72 -9.24
N ILE A 110 13.50 -9.93 -9.68
CA ILE A 110 14.46 -10.93 -10.15
C ILE A 110 14.23 -11.17 -11.65
N PRO A 111 15.07 -10.61 -12.53
CA PRO A 111 14.98 -10.87 -13.96
C PRO A 111 15.64 -12.19 -14.33
N THR A 112 15.09 -12.87 -15.31
CA THR A 112 15.73 -13.98 -16.03
C THR A 112 15.65 -13.69 -17.54
N GLU A 113 16.19 -14.55 -18.40
CA GLU A 113 16.09 -14.36 -19.84
C GLU A 113 14.65 -14.26 -20.34
N SER A 114 13.75 -15.10 -19.82
CA SER A 114 12.36 -15.23 -20.30
C SER A 114 11.31 -14.53 -19.45
N ARG A 115 11.60 -14.23 -18.19
CA ARG A 115 10.60 -13.70 -17.24
C ARG A 115 11.19 -12.74 -16.22
N THR A 116 10.30 -12.00 -15.53
CA THR A 116 10.63 -11.20 -14.34
C THR A 116 9.74 -11.65 -13.18
N THR A 117 10.34 -11.88 -12.03
CA THR A 117 9.65 -12.39 -10.84
C THR A 117 9.72 -11.35 -9.74
N ALA A 118 8.60 -11.14 -9.02
CA ALA A 118 8.54 -10.32 -7.82
C ALA A 118 8.65 -11.19 -6.56
N CYS A 119 9.57 -10.85 -5.68
CA CYS A 119 9.61 -11.34 -4.31
C CYS A 119 9.17 -10.20 -3.38
N VAL A 120 8.12 -10.39 -2.61
CA VAL A 120 7.52 -9.36 -1.75
C VAL A 120 7.47 -9.81 -0.30
N SER A 121 7.54 -8.87 0.62
CA SER A 121 7.38 -9.13 2.05
C SER A 121 5.89 -9.20 2.42
N SER A 122 5.54 -10.12 3.32
CA SER A 122 4.19 -10.26 3.89
C SER A 122 4.12 -9.90 5.38
N GLN A 123 5.26 -9.63 6.00
CA GLN A 123 5.36 -9.23 7.41
C GLN A 123 6.54 -8.29 7.64
N VAL A 124 6.48 -7.51 8.71
CA VAL A 124 7.60 -6.69 9.20
C VAL A 124 8.35 -7.49 10.25
N GLY A 125 9.64 -7.75 10.00
CA GLY A 125 10.46 -8.64 10.81
C GLY A 125 10.05 -10.11 10.65
N CYS A 126 10.62 -10.99 11.45
CA CYS A 126 10.37 -12.42 11.39
C CYS A 126 10.37 -13.04 12.78
N SER A 127 9.52 -14.05 13.00
CA SER A 127 9.48 -14.82 14.24
C SER A 127 10.30 -16.12 14.16
N LEU A 128 10.81 -16.48 12.97
CA LEU A 128 11.63 -17.67 12.75
C LEU A 128 13.09 -17.29 13.00
N ASP A 129 13.72 -17.90 13.99
CA ASP A 129 15.13 -17.64 14.36
C ASP A 129 16.09 -18.39 13.43
N CYS A 130 16.02 -18.13 12.12
CA CYS A 130 16.89 -18.74 11.12
C CYS A 130 18.30 -18.12 11.21
N GLN A 131 19.31 -18.93 11.53
CA GLN A 131 20.68 -18.49 11.75
C GLN A 131 21.34 -17.82 10.53
N PHE A 132 20.88 -18.13 9.32
CA PHE A 132 21.41 -17.59 8.05
C PHE A 132 20.63 -16.39 7.50
N CYS A 133 19.55 -15.96 8.15
CA CYS A 133 18.65 -14.93 7.62
C CYS A 133 18.78 -13.62 8.39
N ALA A 134 19.12 -12.53 7.70
CA ALA A 134 19.24 -11.21 8.33
C ALA A 134 17.89 -10.73 8.91
N THR A 135 16.77 -11.02 8.23
CA THR A 135 15.42 -10.64 8.68
C THR A 135 14.99 -11.40 9.93
N ALA A 136 15.52 -12.62 10.16
CA ALA A 136 15.23 -13.39 11.37
C ALA A 136 15.80 -12.73 12.64
N LYS A 137 16.83 -11.87 12.50
CA LYS A 137 17.38 -11.07 13.61
C LYS A 137 16.49 -9.89 13.99
N LEU A 138 15.53 -9.55 13.14
CA LEU A 138 14.55 -8.49 13.39
C LEU A 138 13.32 -9.10 14.08
N LYS A 139 12.97 -8.57 15.25
CA LYS A 139 11.77 -8.99 15.96
C LYS A 139 10.53 -8.77 15.05
N ARG A 140 9.67 -9.81 14.94
CA ARG A 140 8.41 -9.66 14.22
C ARG A 140 7.54 -8.60 14.89
N MET A 141 7.09 -7.63 14.11
CA MET A 141 6.25 -6.52 14.57
C MET A 141 4.79 -6.75 14.19
N ARG A 142 4.50 -6.97 12.89
CA ARG A 142 3.14 -7.19 12.38
C ARG A 142 3.16 -7.90 11.01
N ASN A 143 2.01 -8.41 10.60
CA ASN A 143 1.78 -8.76 9.20
C ASN A 143 1.54 -7.47 8.39
N LEU A 144 1.82 -7.54 7.09
CA LEU A 144 1.40 -6.50 6.16
C LEU A 144 -0.08 -6.63 5.85
N ASN A 145 -0.71 -5.49 5.58
CA ASN A 145 -2.06 -5.44 5.05
C ASN A 145 -2.07 -5.87 3.57
N PRO A 146 -3.20 -6.35 3.03
CA PRO A 146 -3.31 -6.73 1.62
C PRO A 146 -2.91 -5.62 0.64
N ASP A 147 -3.22 -4.37 0.97
CA ASP A 147 -2.87 -3.20 0.17
C ASP A 147 -1.36 -2.95 0.13
N GLU A 148 -0.65 -3.14 1.25
CA GLU A 148 0.81 -3.00 1.32
C GLU A 148 1.52 -4.08 0.49
N ILE A 149 0.97 -5.31 0.46
CA ILE A 149 1.48 -6.40 -0.38
C ILE A 149 1.21 -6.10 -1.86
N TYR A 150 -0.02 -5.68 -2.18
CA TYR A 150 -0.42 -5.30 -3.54
C TYR A 150 0.45 -4.17 -4.09
N ASP A 151 0.68 -3.12 -3.31
CA ASP A 151 1.49 -1.97 -3.73
C ASP A 151 2.94 -2.36 -4.03
N GLN A 152 3.53 -3.33 -3.30
CA GLN A 152 4.85 -3.86 -3.62
C GLN A 152 4.87 -4.52 -5.00
N VAL A 153 3.86 -5.35 -5.32
CA VAL A 153 3.74 -6.00 -6.64
C VAL A 153 3.61 -4.96 -7.74
N VAL A 154 2.75 -3.96 -7.56
CA VAL A 154 2.56 -2.86 -8.55
C VAL A 154 3.84 -2.07 -8.74
N ALA A 155 4.58 -1.77 -7.66
CA ALA A 155 5.86 -1.04 -7.75
C ALA A 155 6.90 -1.85 -8.53
N ILE A 156 7.00 -3.16 -8.27
CA ILE A 156 7.94 -4.05 -8.97
C ILE A 156 7.52 -4.25 -10.44
N ASP A 157 6.21 -4.35 -10.75
CA ASP A 157 5.75 -4.43 -12.14
C ASP A 157 6.13 -3.18 -12.94
N ARG A 158 5.99 -2.00 -12.33
CA ARG A 158 6.46 -0.74 -12.93
C ARG A 158 7.97 -0.74 -13.19
N GLN A 159 8.78 -1.25 -12.25
CA GLN A 159 10.22 -1.41 -12.45
C GLN A 159 10.54 -2.41 -13.55
N SER A 160 9.82 -3.54 -13.62
CA SER A 160 9.97 -4.54 -14.67
C SER A 160 9.74 -3.94 -16.06
N ARG A 161 8.66 -3.18 -16.23
CA ARG A 161 8.37 -2.47 -17.49
C ARG A 161 9.41 -1.41 -17.82
N LEU A 162 9.89 -0.68 -16.81
CA LEU A 162 10.85 0.41 -17.01
C LEU A 162 12.24 -0.11 -17.39
N TYR A 163 12.73 -1.16 -16.74
CA TYR A 163 14.11 -1.63 -16.89
C TYR A 163 14.27 -2.81 -17.85
N PHE A 164 13.20 -3.57 -18.08
CA PHE A 164 13.25 -4.81 -18.88
C PHE A 164 12.19 -4.84 -19.99
N ASP A 165 11.42 -3.76 -20.17
CA ASP A 165 10.36 -3.60 -21.19
C ASP A 165 9.34 -4.76 -21.20
N ARG A 166 9.04 -5.33 -20.05
CA ARG A 166 8.09 -6.43 -19.89
C ARG A 166 7.39 -6.41 -18.52
N PRO A 167 6.13 -6.91 -18.44
CA PRO A 167 5.43 -7.05 -17.17
C PRO A 167 6.02 -8.19 -16.33
N LEU A 168 5.59 -8.27 -15.07
CA LEU A 168 5.77 -9.47 -14.26
C LEU A 168 5.04 -10.67 -14.88
N SER A 169 5.59 -11.86 -14.71
CA SER A 169 5.05 -13.13 -15.23
C SER A 169 5.06 -14.21 -14.15
#